data_10525f0dda37e21fa4b5732485b1296c
#
_entry.id   10525f0dda37e21fa4b5732485b1296c
#
_cell.length_a   1.000
_cell.length_b   1.000
_cell.length_c   1.000
_cell.angle_alpha   90.00
_cell.angle_beta   90.00
_cell.angle_gamma   90.00
#
_symmetry.space_group_name_H-M   'P 1'
#
loop_
_entity.id
_entity.type
_entity.pdbx_description
1 polymer ?
#
loop_
_entity_poly.entity_id
_entity_poly.type
_entity_poly.pdbx_seq_one_letter_code
_entity_poly.pdbx_strand_id
1 'polypeptide(L)'
;LEKIHSLTAQGLVSDKSRVLFVNDGSRDKTWELIQGFAAQDEHYIGISQSRNRGHQNAVLAGLMEALHSGTCDVTISIDCDGQDDINAMDEMVKKYLDGAEVVYGVRSRRDTDTFFKRFTAEGFYHVMNALGADIVFNHADYRLISTRVLESFADYKEVNIFLRGMVPLVGFAHDVVTYERHERLAGESHYPLSKMLALAFDGITSLSNKPIRIITGAVSYTHLRAHET
;
A
#
# COMPACT_ATOMS: atom_id res chain seq x y z
N LEU A 1 -17.69 10.23 -4.48
CA LEU A 1 -18.87 9.82 -5.26
C LEU A 1 -18.80 10.26 -6.71
N GLU A 2 -18.50 11.52 -7.02
CA GLU A 2 -18.43 12.03 -8.41
C GLU A 2 -17.60 11.11 -9.32
N LYS A 3 -16.48 10.58 -8.83
CA LYS A 3 -15.65 9.66 -9.60
C LYS A 3 -16.35 8.31 -9.84
N ILE A 4 -17.04 7.75 -8.85
CA ILE A 4 -17.83 6.53 -9.03
C ILE A 4 -18.92 6.77 -10.07
N HIS A 5 -19.68 7.86 -9.97
CA HIS A 5 -20.71 8.20 -10.96
C HIS A 5 -20.13 8.35 -12.37
N SER A 6 -18.94 8.97 -12.51
CA SER A 6 -18.26 9.10 -13.79
C SER A 6 -17.85 7.72 -14.36
N LEU A 7 -17.31 6.83 -13.54
CA LEU A 7 -16.93 5.47 -13.95
C LEU A 7 -18.17 4.63 -14.31
N THR A 8 -19.25 4.76 -13.55
CA THR A 8 -20.54 4.10 -13.83
C THR A 8 -21.14 4.59 -15.15
N ALA A 9 -21.11 5.89 -15.40
CA ALA A 9 -21.59 6.47 -16.66
C ALA A 9 -20.80 6.01 -17.87
N GLN A 10 -19.51 5.68 -17.68
CA GLN A 10 -18.64 5.08 -18.70
C GLN A 10 -18.84 3.55 -18.83
N GLY A 11 -19.67 2.92 -18.00
CA GLY A 11 -19.85 1.47 -17.98
C GLY A 11 -18.65 0.68 -17.44
N LEU A 12 -17.71 1.33 -16.76
CA LEU A 12 -16.50 0.72 -16.23
C LEU A 12 -16.72 0.04 -14.88
N VAL A 13 -17.65 0.54 -14.07
CA VAL A 13 -18.01 -0.02 -12.76
C VAL A 13 -19.53 -0.03 -12.57
N SER A 14 -20.00 -0.83 -11.63
CA SER A 14 -21.41 -0.90 -11.25
C SER A 14 -21.82 0.31 -10.40
N ASP A 15 -23.11 0.67 -10.46
CA ASP A 15 -23.76 1.62 -9.54
C ASP A 15 -23.73 1.18 -8.07
N LYS A 16 -23.43 -0.09 -7.81
CA LYS A 16 -23.24 -0.64 -6.45
C LYS A 16 -21.83 -0.43 -5.89
N SER A 17 -20.94 0.20 -6.64
CA SER A 17 -19.58 0.52 -6.19
C SER A 17 -19.61 1.47 -4.99
N ARG A 18 -18.75 1.24 -4.01
CA ARG A 18 -18.79 1.93 -2.71
C ARG A 18 -17.44 2.52 -2.33
N VAL A 19 -17.46 3.51 -1.46
CA VAL A 19 -16.27 4.08 -0.80
C VAL A 19 -16.21 3.55 0.62
N LEU A 20 -15.19 2.77 0.92
CA LEU A 20 -14.91 2.27 2.26
C LEU A 20 -13.85 3.14 2.95
N PHE A 21 -14.27 3.89 3.96
CA PHE A 21 -13.39 4.63 4.83
C PHE A 21 -12.87 3.75 5.95
N VAL A 22 -11.57 3.78 6.18
CA VAL A 22 -10.92 3.08 7.28
C VAL A 22 -10.36 4.09 8.27
N ASN A 23 -10.92 4.12 9.47
CA ASN A 23 -10.44 4.94 10.58
C ASN A 23 -9.44 4.16 11.42
N ASP A 24 -8.17 4.56 11.44
CA ASP A 24 -7.10 3.94 12.22
C ASP A 24 -7.04 4.50 13.66
N GLY A 25 -8.17 4.49 14.35
CA GLY A 25 -8.27 4.90 15.74
C GLY A 25 -8.01 6.39 15.96
N SER A 26 -8.50 7.26 15.07
CA SER A 26 -8.40 8.71 15.21
C SER A 26 -9.09 9.19 16.49
N ARG A 27 -8.52 10.25 17.09
CA ARG A 27 -9.02 10.85 18.35
C ARG A 27 -9.80 12.16 18.11
N ASP A 28 -9.87 12.59 16.88
CA ASP A 28 -10.59 13.77 16.42
C ASP A 28 -12.00 13.38 15.90
N LYS A 29 -12.65 14.30 15.20
CA LYS A 29 -14.00 14.09 14.65
C LYS A 29 -14.06 13.21 13.39
N THR A 30 -12.95 12.59 12.98
CA THR A 30 -12.90 11.78 11.75
C THR A 30 -13.98 10.70 11.72
N TRP A 31 -14.13 9.96 12.83
CA TRP A 31 -15.14 8.89 12.88
C TRP A 31 -16.57 9.40 12.83
N GLU A 32 -16.88 10.50 13.51
CA GLU A 32 -18.21 11.15 13.45
C GLU A 32 -18.54 11.60 12.02
N LEU A 33 -17.57 12.14 11.30
CA LEU A 33 -17.75 12.56 9.90
C LEU A 33 -18.01 11.35 8.98
N ILE A 34 -17.27 10.26 9.15
CA ILE A 34 -17.48 9.01 8.37
C ILE A 34 -18.88 8.46 8.61
N GLN A 35 -19.32 8.41 9.88
CA GLN A 35 -20.69 7.98 10.22
C GLN A 35 -21.74 8.91 9.60
N GLY A 36 -21.47 10.22 9.58
CA GLY A 36 -22.35 11.19 8.94
C GLY A 36 -22.50 10.96 7.44
N PHE A 37 -21.44 10.66 6.73
CA PHE A 37 -21.50 10.31 5.31
C PHE A 37 -22.25 9.00 5.08
N ALA A 38 -21.95 7.96 5.83
CA ALA A 38 -22.63 6.67 5.73
C ALA A 38 -24.14 6.73 6.04
N ALA A 39 -24.56 7.66 6.90
CA ALA A 39 -25.97 7.88 7.19
C ALA A 39 -26.73 8.63 6.07
N GLN A 40 -26.03 9.39 5.22
CA GLN A 40 -26.61 10.19 4.16
C GLN A 40 -26.69 9.44 2.82
N ASP A 41 -25.76 8.53 2.56
CA ASP A 41 -25.65 7.85 1.28
C ASP A 41 -25.07 6.44 1.47
N GLU A 42 -25.75 5.43 0.92
CA GLU A 42 -25.40 4.01 1.02
C GLU A 42 -24.09 3.63 0.29
N HIS A 43 -23.58 4.50 -0.56
CA HIS A 43 -22.27 4.31 -1.21
C HIS A 43 -21.10 4.51 -0.25
N TYR A 44 -21.34 5.12 0.91
CA TYR A 44 -20.30 5.31 1.92
C TYR A 44 -20.40 4.25 3.01
N ILE A 45 -19.29 3.60 3.27
CA ILE A 45 -19.13 2.64 4.35
C ILE A 45 -17.94 3.07 5.21
N GLY A 46 -18.03 2.86 6.51
CA GLY A 46 -16.94 3.14 7.43
C GLY A 46 -16.62 1.95 8.32
N ILE A 47 -15.36 1.68 8.52
CA ILE A 47 -14.86 0.80 9.58
C ILE A 47 -13.91 1.56 10.49
N SER A 48 -13.91 1.23 11.78
CA SER A 48 -13.04 1.85 12.77
C SER A 48 -12.27 0.80 13.54
N GLN A 49 -10.95 0.94 13.53
CA GLN A 49 -10.08 0.12 14.35
C GLN A 49 -10.16 0.56 15.82
N SER A 50 -10.03 -0.38 16.75
CA SER A 50 -10.10 -0.12 18.19
C SER A 50 -8.98 0.78 18.71
N ARG A 51 -7.88 0.89 17.96
CA ARG A 51 -6.72 1.75 18.23
C ARG A 51 -5.92 1.98 16.96
N ASN A 52 -5.05 2.98 16.96
CA ASN A 52 -4.09 3.17 15.87
C ASN A 52 -3.16 1.95 15.77
N ARG A 53 -3.16 1.32 14.60
CA ARG A 53 -2.34 0.15 14.23
C ARG A 53 -1.36 0.46 13.13
N GLY A 54 -1.39 1.68 12.64
CA GLY A 54 -0.56 2.18 11.55
C GLY A 54 -1.14 1.91 10.16
N HIS A 55 -0.66 2.71 9.22
CA HIS A 55 -1.18 2.80 7.85
C HIS A 55 -1.34 1.44 7.16
N GLN A 56 -0.33 0.56 7.20
CA GLN A 56 -0.38 -0.75 6.54
C GLN A 56 -1.51 -1.64 7.07
N ASN A 57 -1.73 -1.63 8.40
CA ASN A 57 -2.83 -2.37 9.01
C ASN A 57 -4.19 -1.76 8.67
N ALA A 58 -4.28 -0.43 8.53
CA ALA A 58 -5.51 0.22 8.11
C ALA A 58 -5.87 -0.16 6.66
N VAL A 59 -4.91 -0.11 5.75
CA VAL A 59 -5.13 -0.55 4.36
C VAL A 59 -5.54 -2.02 4.32
N LEU A 60 -4.83 -2.91 5.04
CA LEU A 60 -5.19 -4.33 5.10
C LEU A 60 -6.59 -4.54 5.66
N ALA A 61 -6.99 -3.81 6.71
CA ALA A 61 -8.33 -3.92 7.27
C ALA A 61 -9.41 -3.59 6.23
N GLY A 62 -9.20 -2.53 5.44
CA GLY A 62 -10.10 -2.17 4.34
C GLY A 62 -10.18 -3.24 3.24
N LEU A 63 -9.04 -3.80 2.84
CA LEU A 63 -8.98 -4.87 1.85
C LEU A 63 -9.69 -6.14 2.33
N MET A 64 -9.48 -6.53 3.58
CA MET A 64 -10.13 -7.72 4.15
C MET A 64 -11.62 -7.51 4.38
N GLU A 65 -12.07 -6.32 4.76
CA GLU A 65 -13.48 -5.99 4.85
C GLU A 65 -14.16 -6.09 3.47
N ALA A 66 -13.52 -5.54 2.44
CA ALA A 66 -14.03 -5.66 1.07
C ALA A 66 -14.12 -7.13 0.62
N LEU A 67 -13.11 -7.95 0.91
CA LEU A 67 -13.13 -9.38 0.63
C LEU A 67 -14.28 -10.08 1.37
N HIS A 68 -14.42 -9.87 2.69
CA HIS A 68 -15.44 -10.51 3.50
C HIS A 68 -16.87 -10.09 3.13
N SER A 69 -17.05 -8.89 2.58
CA SER A 69 -18.37 -8.46 2.08
C SER A 69 -18.87 -9.33 0.93
N GLY A 70 -17.98 -9.95 0.17
CA GLY A 70 -18.30 -10.82 -0.97
C GLY A 70 -19.06 -10.11 -2.10
N THR A 71 -19.01 -8.77 -2.15
CA THR A 71 -19.84 -7.97 -3.05
C THR A 71 -19.05 -7.18 -4.09
N CYS A 72 -17.72 -7.29 -4.12
CA CYS A 72 -16.89 -6.57 -5.07
C CYS A 72 -15.97 -7.51 -5.86
N ASP A 73 -15.72 -7.15 -7.11
CA ASP A 73 -14.77 -7.84 -8.00
C ASP A 73 -13.34 -7.31 -7.80
N VAL A 74 -13.23 -6.01 -7.50
CA VAL A 74 -11.96 -5.31 -7.31
C VAL A 74 -12.04 -4.30 -6.18
N THR A 75 -10.88 -3.99 -5.61
CA THR A 75 -10.69 -2.90 -4.66
C THR A 75 -9.66 -1.92 -5.20
N ILE A 76 -9.84 -0.62 -4.97
CA ILE A 76 -8.83 0.40 -5.22
C ILE A 76 -8.52 1.08 -3.90
N SER A 77 -7.29 0.91 -3.41
CA SER A 77 -6.80 1.62 -2.23
C SER A 77 -6.20 2.96 -2.63
N ILE A 78 -6.50 4.02 -1.89
CA ILE A 78 -5.98 5.37 -2.12
C ILE A 78 -5.85 6.11 -0.79
N ASP A 79 -4.80 6.94 -0.67
CA ASP A 79 -4.61 7.80 0.49
C ASP A 79 -5.61 8.98 0.46
N CYS A 80 -6.18 9.32 1.62
CA CYS A 80 -7.18 10.40 1.73
C CYS A 80 -6.57 11.81 1.84
N ASP A 81 -5.28 11.99 1.57
CA ASP A 81 -4.58 13.28 1.66
C ASP A 81 -4.67 14.14 0.37
N GLY A 82 -5.35 13.62 -0.65
CA GLY A 82 -5.59 14.30 -1.92
C GLY A 82 -4.34 14.43 -2.82
N GLN A 83 -3.27 13.70 -2.54
CA GLN A 83 -2.04 13.77 -3.33
C GLN A 83 -2.09 12.90 -4.58
N ASP A 84 -2.81 11.79 -4.55
CA ASP A 84 -2.90 10.86 -5.65
C ASP A 84 -4.05 11.23 -6.59
N ASP A 85 -3.81 11.21 -7.90
CA ASP A 85 -4.81 11.60 -8.89
C ASP A 85 -5.91 10.55 -9.03
N ILE A 86 -7.12 10.90 -8.60
CA ILE A 86 -8.29 10.02 -8.69
C ILE A 86 -8.66 9.65 -10.14
N ASN A 87 -8.20 10.41 -11.15
CA ASN A 87 -8.51 10.12 -12.55
C ASN A 87 -7.72 8.92 -13.07
N ALA A 88 -6.63 8.55 -12.43
CA ALA A 88 -5.91 7.32 -12.75
C ALA A 88 -6.77 6.05 -12.56
N MET A 89 -7.86 6.12 -11.77
CA MET A 89 -8.79 5.00 -11.58
C MET A 89 -9.43 4.53 -12.91
N ASP A 90 -9.68 5.43 -13.87
CA ASP A 90 -10.25 5.06 -15.17
C ASP A 90 -9.34 4.06 -15.91
N GLU A 91 -8.06 4.36 -15.92
CA GLU A 91 -7.06 3.50 -16.58
C GLU A 91 -6.81 2.22 -15.77
N MET A 92 -6.81 2.30 -14.43
CA MET A 92 -6.67 1.12 -13.58
C MET A 92 -7.79 0.11 -13.84
N VAL A 93 -9.05 0.56 -13.89
CA VAL A 93 -10.20 -0.32 -14.16
C VAL A 93 -10.13 -0.90 -15.57
N LYS A 94 -9.74 -0.11 -16.58
CA LYS A 94 -9.56 -0.61 -17.96
C LYS A 94 -8.52 -1.73 -18.01
N LYS A 95 -7.36 -1.54 -17.37
CA LYS A 95 -6.30 -2.56 -17.32
C LYS A 95 -6.77 -3.85 -16.61
N TYR A 96 -7.58 -3.71 -15.57
CA TYR A 96 -8.22 -4.88 -14.95
C TYR A 96 -9.15 -5.61 -15.92
N LEU A 97 -9.99 -4.88 -16.66
CA LEU A 97 -10.88 -5.46 -17.67
C LEU A 97 -10.09 -6.12 -18.83
N ASP A 98 -8.88 -5.64 -19.12
CA ASP A 98 -7.94 -6.21 -20.08
C ASP A 98 -7.17 -7.45 -19.52
N GLY A 99 -7.40 -7.82 -18.24
CA GLY A 99 -6.88 -9.06 -17.64
C GLY A 99 -5.78 -8.88 -16.59
N ALA A 100 -5.44 -7.66 -16.19
CA ALA A 100 -4.54 -7.45 -15.07
C ALA A 100 -5.28 -7.66 -13.74
N GLU A 101 -4.75 -8.49 -12.87
CA GLU A 101 -5.34 -8.77 -11.55
C GLU A 101 -4.87 -7.78 -10.47
N VAL A 102 -3.72 -7.13 -10.70
CA VAL A 102 -3.18 -6.06 -9.87
C VAL A 102 -2.75 -4.90 -10.77
N VAL A 103 -3.18 -3.69 -10.45
CA VAL A 103 -2.69 -2.48 -11.16
C VAL A 103 -2.09 -1.50 -10.16
N TYR A 104 -0.79 -1.24 -10.33
CA TYR A 104 -0.06 -0.32 -9.48
C TYR A 104 -0.13 1.11 -9.99
N GLY A 105 -0.50 2.04 -9.11
CA GLY A 105 -0.31 3.46 -9.34
C GLY A 105 1.14 3.84 -9.08
N VAL A 106 1.82 4.33 -10.11
CA VAL A 106 3.22 4.80 -10.02
C VAL A 106 3.26 6.30 -10.24
N ARG A 107 3.89 7.00 -9.30
CA ARG A 107 4.06 8.44 -9.39
C ARG A 107 5.05 8.80 -10.49
N SER A 108 4.65 9.64 -11.45
CA SER A 108 5.55 10.19 -12.44
C SER A 108 6.68 10.98 -11.74
N ARG A 109 7.90 10.86 -12.28
CA ARG A 109 9.07 11.56 -11.71
C ARG A 109 8.88 13.07 -11.87
N ARG A 110 9.06 13.84 -10.79
CA ARG A 110 9.29 15.28 -10.91
C ARG A 110 10.77 15.50 -11.21
N ASP A 111 11.07 16.26 -12.26
CA ASP A 111 12.43 16.68 -12.61
C ASP A 111 13.08 17.60 -11.55
N THR A 112 12.32 17.97 -10.50
CA THR A 112 12.75 18.85 -9.41
C THR A 112 13.42 18.14 -8.23
N ASP A 113 13.59 16.83 -8.26
CA ASP A 113 14.25 16.11 -7.18
C ASP A 113 15.76 16.41 -7.15
N THR A 114 16.22 16.95 -6.03
CA THR A 114 17.61 17.30 -5.80
C THR A 114 18.51 16.06 -5.98
N PHE A 115 19.66 16.20 -6.64
CA PHE A 115 20.64 15.13 -6.90
C PHE A 115 20.94 14.29 -5.64
N PHE A 116 21.01 14.92 -4.48
CA PHE A 116 21.22 14.24 -3.20
C PHE A 116 20.07 13.31 -2.79
N LYS A 117 18.81 13.73 -2.99
CA LYS A 117 17.64 12.88 -2.72
C LYS A 117 17.61 11.66 -3.64
N ARG A 118 17.98 11.86 -4.89
CA ARG A 118 18.03 10.80 -5.89
C ARG A 118 19.12 9.77 -5.57
N PHE A 119 20.33 10.23 -5.21
CA PHE A 119 21.43 9.36 -4.83
C PHE A 119 21.14 8.54 -3.57
N THR A 120 20.53 9.15 -2.55
CA THR A 120 20.15 8.44 -1.32
C THR A 120 19.03 7.44 -1.55
N ALA A 121 18.05 7.76 -2.40
CA ALA A 121 16.98 6.84 -2.77
C ALA A 121 17.52 5.64 -3.59
N GLU A 122 18.36 5.88 -4.61
CA GLU A 122 18.99 4.81 -5.39
C GLU A 122 19.87 3.91 -4.51
N GLY A 123 20.68 4.49 -3.63
CA GLY A 123 21.49 3.74 -2.66
C GLY A 123 20.64 2.88 -1.73
N PHE A 124 19.52 3.42 -1.25
CA PHE A 124 18.57 2.67 -0.44
C PHE A 124 18.00 1.45 -1.20
N TYR A 125 17.55 1.62 -2.44
CA TYR A 125 17.04 0.51 -3.24
C TYR A 125 18.10 -0.54 -3.57
N HIS A 126 19.34 -0.11 -3.83
CA HIS A 126 20.44 -1.06 -4.03
C HIS A 126 20.70 -1.92 -2.78
N VAL A 127 20.65 -1.32 -1.60
CA VAL A 127 20.79 -2.06 -0.33
C VAL A 127 19.62 -3.03 -0.14
N MET A 128 18.38 -2.59 -0.40
CA MET A 128 17.18 -3.43 -0.31
C MET A 128 17.27 -4.64 -1.24
N ASN A 129 17.62 -4.43 -2.51
CA ASN A 129 17.81 -5.51 -3.48
C ASN A 129 18.95 -6.45 -3.10
N ALA A 130 20.11 -5.90 -2.65
CA ALA A 130 21.24 -6.69 -2.17
C ALA A 130 20.86 -7.56 -0.98
N LEU A 131 19.97 -7.08 -0.10
CA LEU A 131 19.42 -7.82 1.02
C LEU A 131 18.27 -8.77 0.62
N GLY A 132 17.87 -8.79 -0.67
CA GLY A 132 16.90 -9.73 -1.22
C GLY A 132 15.44 -9.31 -1.09
N ALA A 133 15.19 -8.04 -0.84
CA ALA A 133 13.86 -7.46 -0.92
C ALA A 133 13.62 -6.93 -2.34
N ASP A 134 12.88 -7.70 -3.14
CA ASP A 134 12.54 -7.32 -4.52
C ASP A 134 11.30 -6.40 -4.47
N ILE A 135 11.55 -5.09 -4.33
CA ILE A 135 10.50 -4.10 -4.19
C ILE A 135 10.31 -3.39 -5.53
N VAL A 136 9.08 -3.36 -6.03
CA VAL A 136 8.74 -2.56 -7.23
C VAL A 136 8.99 -1.09 -6.92
N PHE A 137 9.85 -0.47 -7.74
CA PHE A 137 10.31 0.90 -7.54
C PHE A 137 9.16 1.91 -7.63
N ASN A 138 9.09 2.84 -6.65
CA ASN A 138 8.27 4.07 -6.69
C ASN A 138 6.75 3.88 -6.77
N HIS A 139 6.18 2.69 -6.44
CA HIS A 139 4.74 2.58 -6.33
C HIS A 139 4.21 3.05 -4.97
N ALA A 140 3.10 3.76 -5.02
CA ALA A 140 2.34 4.17 -3.87
C ALA A 140 1.45 3.01 -3.34
N ASP A 141 0.79 3.23 -2.20
CA ASP A 141 -0.28 2.33 -1.75
C ASP A 141 -1.57 2.52 -2.56
N TYR A 142 -1.54 3.37 -3.59
CA TYR A 142 -2.56 3.53 -4.61
C TYR A 142 -2.47 2.37 -5.60
N ARG A 143 -3.39 1.42 -5.48
CA ARG A 143 -3.41 0.22 -6.32
C ARG A 143 -4.81 -0.35 -6.44
N LEU A 144 -5.09 -0.98 -7.58
CA LEU A 144 -6.23 -1.84 -7.79
C LEU A 144 -5.80 -3.28 -7.53
N ILE A 145 -6.62 -4.04 -6.80
CA ILE A 145 -6.42 -5.45 -6.51
C ILE A 145 -7.74 -6.18 -6.72
N SER A 146 -7.73 -7.27 -7.49
CA SER A 146 -8.90 -8.12 -7.68
C SER A 146 -9.24 -8.93 -6.42
N THR A 147 -10.49 -9.30 -6.26
CA THR A 147 -10.95 -10.17 -5.17
C THR A 147 -10.21 -11.52 -5.18
N ARG A 148 -9.93 -12.06 -6.36
CA ARG A 148 -9.15 -13.29 -6.52
C ARG A 148 -7.74 -13.21 -5.91
N VAL A 149 -7.08 -12.07 -6.09
CA VAL A 149 -5.77 -11.80 -5.45
C VAL A 149 -5.93 -11.65 -3.95
N LEU A 150 -6.99 -10.95 -3.48
CA LEU A 150 -7.26 -10.79 -2.06
C LEU A 150 -7.55 -12.12 -1.36
N GLU A 151 -8.27 -13.06 -2.01
CA GLU A 151 -8.47 -14.41 -1.49
C GLU A 151 -7.15 -15.12 -1.24
N SER A 152 -6.25 -15.11 -2.22
CA SER A 152 -4.91 -15.69 -2.08
C SER A 152 -4.07 -14.94 -1.04
N PHE A 153 -4.24 -13.62 -0.94
CA PHE A 153 -3.53 -12.79 0.01
C PHE A 153 -3.98 -13.01 1.45
N ALA A 154 -5.26 -13.36 1.68
CA ALA A 154 -5.82 -13.64 3.00
C ALA A 154 -5.18 -14.87 3.70
N ASP A 155 -4.53 -15.76 2.94
CA ASP A 155 -3.80 -16.91 3.47
C ASP A 155 -2.44 -16.54 4.09
N TYR A 156 -1.92 -15.34 3.78
CA TYR A 156 -0.69 -14.84 4.38
C TYR A 156 -0.94 -14.37 5.81
N LYS A 157 -0.27 -15.00 6.77
CA LYS A 157 -0.43 -14.73 8.22
C LYS A 157 0.77 -13.96 8.79
N GLU A 158 1.34 -13.06 8.00
CA GLU A 158 2.48 -12.28 8.41
C GLU A 158 2.11 -11.31 9.54
N VAL A 159 2.96 -11.25 10.56
CA VAL A 159 2.79 -10.32 11.68
C VAL A 159 3.27 -8.91 11.31
N ASN A 160 4.37 -8.84 10.56
CA ASN A 160 4.93 -7.59 10.07
C ASN A 160 4.44 -7.35 8.64
N ILE A 161 3.35 -6.62 8.52
CA ILE A 161 2.68 -6.38 7.24
C ILE A 161 3.46 -5.32 6.47
N PHE A 162 3.98 -5.71 5.31
CA PHE A 162 4.59 -4.83 4.33
C PHE A 162 3.92 -5.05 2.96
N LEU A 163 2.74 -4.44 2.79
CA LEU A 163 1.87 -4.66 1.62
C LEU A 163 2.58 -4.43 0.28
N ARG A 164 3.50 -3.45 0.23
CA ARG A 164 4.26 -3.15 -1.00
C ARG A 164 5.14 -4.29 -1.47
N GLY A 165 5.62 -5.11 -0.55
CA GLY A 165 6.41 -6.29 -0.88
C GLY A 165 5.58 -7.56 -0.97
N MET A 166 4.51 -7.66 -0.17
CA MET A 166 3.68 -8.87 -0.10
C MET A 166 2.78 -9.05 -1.33
N VAL A 167 2.17 -7.97 -1.84
CA VAL A 167 1.27 -8.06 -3.02
C VAL A 167 1.99 -8.63 -4.26
N PRO A 168 3.22 -8.23 -4.60
CA PRO A 168 3.95 -8.87 -5.70
C PRO A 168 4.24 -10.37 -5.50
N LEU A 169 4.38 -10.84 -4.24
CA LEU A 169 4.65 -12.25 -3.94
C LEU A 169 3.50 -13.19 -4.33
N VAL A 170 2.29 -12.68 -4.42
CA VAL A 170 1.13 -13.49 -4.83
C VAL A 170 1.23 -13.92 -6.31
N GLY A 171 2.01 -13.19 -7.14
CA GLY A 171 2.43 -13.66 -8.47
C GLY A 171 1.37 -13.58 -9.57
N PHE A 172 0.30 -12.82 -9.40
CA PHE A 172 -0.72 -12.61 -10.43
C PHE A 172 -0.29 -11.63 -11.51
N ALA A 173 -0.99 -11.66 -12.66
CA ALA A 173 -0.79 -10.71 -13.75
C ALA A 173 -0.97 -9.27 -13.26
N HIS A 174 0.00 -8.42 -13.53
CA HIS A 174 -0.03 -7.05 -13.07
C HIS A 174 0.31 -6.06 -14.18
N ASP A 175 -0.13 -4.82 -13.99
CA ASP A 175 0.17 -3.69 -14.85
C ASP A 175 0.39 -2.41 -14.01
N VAL A 176 0.76 -1.33 -14.67
CA VAL A 176 1.14 -0.07 -14.03
C VAL A 176 0.40 1.10 -14.70
N VAL A 177 -0.14 2.00 -13.89
CA VAL A 177 -0.67 3.30 -14.34
C VAL A 177 0.19 4.40 -13.74
N THR A 178 0.71 5.28 -14.59
CA THR A 178 1.48 6.44 -14.14
C THR A 178 0.57 7.65 -13.96
N TYR A 179 0.74 8.39 -12.86
CA TYR A 179 -0.03 9.60 -12.58
C TYR A 179 0.86 10.70 -11.97
N GLU A 180 0.40 11.94 -12.11
CA GLU A 180 1.06 13.07 -11.48
C GLU A 180 0.61 13.22 -10.02
N ARG A 181 1.56 13.49 -9.14
CA ARG A 181 1.28 13.75 -7.73
C ARG A 181 0.94 15.20 -7.52
N HIS A 182 -0.21 15.46 -6.89
CA HIS A 182 -0.61 16.81 -6.47
C HIS A 182 0.05 17.22 -5.14
N GLU A 183 -0.02 18.50 -4.85
CA GLU A 183 0.34 18.98 -3.52
C GLU A 183 -0.69 18.53 -2.49
N ARG A 184 -0.23 18.28 -1.27
CA ARG A 184 -1.11 17.82 -0.20
C ARG A 184 -2.16 18.88 0.13
N LEU A 185 -3.44 18.49 0.17
CA LEU A 185 -4.55 19.41 0.47
C LEU A 185 -4.56 19.87 1.93
N ALA A 186 -4.09 19.02 2.87
CA ALA A 186 -4.04 19.32 4.29
C ALA A 186 -2.93 18.51 5.01
N GLY A 187 -2.41 19.08 6.10
CA GLY A 187 -1.43 18.44 6.97
C GLY A 187 0.03 18.63 6.52
N GLU A 188 0.95 18.60 7.49
CA GLU A 188 2.40 18.65 7.26
C GLU A 188 2.98 17.24 7.16
N SER A 189 3.91 17.07 6.22
CA SER A 189 4.64 15.80 6.10
C SER A 189 5.75 15.72 7.13
N HIS A 190 5.44 15.18 8.30
CA HIS A 190 6.45 14.82 9.30
C HIS A 190 6.80 13.33 9.17
N TYR A 191 7.61 13.00 8.16
CA TYR A 191 8.19 11.67 8.08
C TYR A 191 9.67 11.74 8.47
N PRO A 192 10.00 11.65 9.77
CA PRO A 192 11.38 11.74 10.23
C PRO A 192 12.18 10.55 9.69
N LEU A 193 13.48 10.75 9.51
CA LEU A 193 14.41 9.74 8.99
C LEU A 193 14.32 8.41 9.77
N SER A 194 14.06 8.49 11.08
CA SER A 194 13.87 7.31 11.94
C SER A 194 12.70 6.43 11.50
N LYS A 195 11.57 7.02 11.09
CA LYS A 195 10.42 6.26 10.57
C LYS A 195 10.71 5.64 9.20
N MET A 196 11.48 6.36 8.34
CA MET A 196 11.90 5.81 7.06
C MET A 196 12.81 4.59 7.25
N LEU A 197 13.77 4.67 8.19
CA LEU A 197 14.65 3.55 8.52
C LEU A 197 13.87 2.38 9.15
N ALA A 198 12.92 2.65 10.04
CA ALA A 198 12.08 1.61 10.62
C ALA A 198 11.28 0.87 9.51
N LEU A 199 10.63 1.60 8.60
CA LEU A 199 9.92 1.00 7.48
C LEU A 199 10.85 0.17 6.58
N ALA A 200 12.09 0.63 6.38
CA ALA A 200 13.10 -0.11 5.64
C ALA A 200 13.47 -1.42 6.33
N PHE A 201 13.73 -1.38 7.64
CA PHE A 201 14.03 -2.58 8.43
C PHE A 201 12.85 -3.55 8.44
N ASP A 202 11.63 -3.06 8.59
CA ASP A 202 10.42 -3.89 8.53
C ASP A 202 10.30 -4.58 7.17
N GLY A 203 10.52 -3.84 6.07
CA GLY A 203 10.52 -4.40 4.72
C GLY A 203 11.61 -5.46 4.51
N ILE A 204 12.85 -5.21 4.95
CA ILE A 204 13.96 -6.16 4.83
C ILE A 204 13.68 -7.44 5.64
N THR A 205 13.24 -7.29 6.88
CA THR A 205 13.00 -8.44 7.77
C THR A 205 11.78 -9.27 7.39
N SER A 206 10.77 -8.63 6.78
CA SER A 206 9.57 -9.31 6.28
C SER A 206 9.81 -10.07 4.98
N LEU A 207 10.71 -9.58 4.11
CA LEU A 207 10.88 -10.12 2.76
C LEU A 207 12.18 -10.91 2.56
N SER A 208 13.11 -10.89 3.51
CA SER A 208 14.43 -11.47 3.32
C SER A 208 14.98 -12.21 4.54
N ASN A 209 15.54 -13.40 4.29
CA ASN A 209 16.28 -14.19 5.27
C ASN A 209 17.77 -13.79 5.36
N LYS A 210 18.25 -12.90 4.50
CA LYS A 210 19.68 -12.52 4.45
C LYS A 210 20.18 -11.87 5.74
N PRO A 211 19.43 -10.94 6.40
CA PRO A 211 19.88 -10.38 7.67
C PRO A 211 20.12 -11.42 8.74
N ILE A 212 19.22 -12.40 8.86
CA ILE A 212 19.35 -13.49 9.84
C ILE A 212 20.58 -14.34 9.53
N ARG A 213 20.84 -14.66 8.26
CA ARG A 213 22.03 -15.41 7.84
C ARG A 213 23.32 -14.67 8.13
N ILE A 214 23.38 -13.35 7.93
CA ILE A 214 24.53 -12.51 8.26
C ILE A 214 24.78 -12.54 9.77
N ILE A 215 23.74 -12.34 10.58
CA ILE A 215 23.84 -12.38 12.04
C ILE A 215 24.33 -13.76 12.51
N THR A 216 23.74 -14.84 12.00
CA THR A 216 24.13 -16.21 12.33
C THR A 216 25.60 -16.46 11.96
N GLY A 217 26.05 -16.02 10.79
CA GLY A 217 27.45 -16.13 10.36
C GLY A 217 28.39 -15.35 11.27
N ALA A 218 28.04 -14.11 11.62
CA ALA A 218 28.86 -13.29 12.51
C ALA A 218 28.96 -13.88 13.92
N VAL A 219 27.83 -14.34 14.49
CA VAL A 219 27.80 -14.99 15.82
C VAL A 219 28.60 -16.29 15.80
N SER A 220 28.41 -17.15 14.79
CA SER A 220 29.17 -18.40 14.67
C SER A 220 30.67 -18.14 14.55
N TYR A 221 31.08 -17.15 13.74
CA TYR A 221 32.48 -16.78 13.60
C TYR A 221 33.09 -16.28 14.91
N THR A 222 32.41 -15.39 15.64
CA THR A 222 32.86 -14.85 16.92
C THR A 222 32.93 -15.94 17.98
N HIS A 223 31.97 -16.85 18.00
CA HIS A 223 31.96 -17.97 18.95
C HIS A 223 33.09 -18.95 18.71
N LEU A 224 33.31 -19.35 17.44
CA LEU A 224 34.45 -20.24 17.10
C LEU A 224 35.78 -19.61 17.45
N ARG A 225 35.96 -18.32 17.13
CA ARG A 225 37.23 -17.62 17.46
C ARG A 225 37.47 -17.46 18.97
N ALA A 226 36.41 -17.31 19.75
CA ALA A 226 36.52 -17.22 21.23
C ALA A 226 36.96 -18.57 21.87
N HIS A 227 36.77 -19.69 21.17
CA HIS A 227 37.22 -21.01 21.64
C HIS A 227 38.64 -21.38 21.16
N GLU A 228 39.22 -20.60 20.23
CA GLU A 228 40.62 -20.79 19.76
C GLU A 228 41.66 -20.00 20.58
N THR A 229 41.22 -19.13 21.47
CA THR A 229 42.05 -18.32 22.38
C THR A 229 41.85 -18.78 23.83
#